data_0c333e5249da5bbb16b6208066291fe9
#
_entry.id   0c333e5249da5bbb16b6208066291fe9
#
_cell.length_a   1.000
_cell.length_b   1.000
_cell.length_c   1.000
_cell.angle_alpha   90.00
_cell.angle_beta   90.00
_cell.angle_gamma   90.00
#
_symmetry.space_group_name_H-M   'P 1'
#
loop_
_entity.id
_entity.type
_entity.pdbx_description
1 polymer ?
#
loop_
_entity_poly.entity_id
_entity_poly.type
_entity_poly.pdbx_seq_one_letter_code
_entity_poly.pdbx_strand_id
1 'polypeptide(L)'
;MKIKVEIKHWMTGAVLFEFEKENNTVKDTVVEANLRGADLRGADLRGANLRGADLYSANLYGADLYKLPVDFINQCSRDILFILSCLKNEVPYLKKMLIEGKVDGSQYEGDCACLIGTLANGDGGLEKVCKTIPFYEKGMQNMGETFFLNIRKGDTPENNEFSAHVMKLIEMVETGKMYTITYEEPNKKNDTR
;
A
#
# COMPACT_ATOMS: atom_id res chain seq x y z
N MET A 1 -18.19 26.08 -12.68
CA MET A 1 -19.12 24.99 -13.14
C MET A 1 -18.95 23.82 -12.21
N LYS A 2 -20.03 23.31 -11.62
CA LYS A 2 -19.98 22.11 -10.79
C LYS A 2 -19.75 20.87 -11.67
N ILE A 3 -18.83 20.05 -11.25
CA ILE A 3 -18.49 18.79 -11.91
C ILE A 3 -18.69 17.66 -10.90
N LYS A 4 -19.51 16.68 -11.26
CA LYS A 4 -19.67 15.44 -10.52
C LYS A 4 -18.64 14.43 -11.04
N VAL A 5 -17.83 13.86 -10.15
CA VAL A 5 -16.87 12.80 -10.45
C VAL A 5 -17.28 11.56 -9.69
N GLU A 6 -17.32 10.42 -10.37
CA GLU A 6 -17.60 9.11 -9.80
C GLU A 6 -16.32 8.27 -9.80
N ILE A 7 -16.01 7.65 -8.67
CA ILE A 7 -14.97 6.62 -8.54
C ILE A 7 -15.69 5.28 -8.63
N LYS A 8 -15.30 4.46 -9.60
CA LYS A 8 -15.94 3.17 -9.89
C LYS A 8 -15.04 2.01 -9.56
N HIS A 9 -15.62 0.87 -9.25
CA HIS A 9 -14.89 -0.39 -9.11
C HIS A 9 -14.43 -0.87 -10.49
N TRP A 10 -13.14 -1.19 -10.63
CA TRP A 10 -12.49 -1.50 -11.91
C TRP A 10 -13.10 -2.72 -12.64
N MET A 11 -13.62 -3.71 -11.88
CA MET A 11 -14.16 -4.94 -12.46
C MET A 11 -15.69 -4.88 -12.65
N THR A 12 -16.41 -4.32 -11.69
CA THR A 12 -17.90 -4.36 -11.69
C THR A 12 -18.53 -3.11 -12.28
N GLY A 13 -17.77 -2.00 -12.37
CA GLY A 13 -18.30 -0.69 -12.76
C GLY A 13 -19.19 -0.02 -11.70
N ALA A 14 -19.39 -0.66 -10.54
CA ALA A 14 -20.18 -0.10 -9.45
C ALA A 14 -19.55 1.22 -8.94
N VAL A 15 -20.36 2.22 -8.66
CA VAL A 15 -19.90 3.47 -8.07
C VAL A 15 -19.55 3.23 -6.61
N LEU A 16 -18.27 3.42 -6.26
CA LEU A 16 -17.75 3.31 -4.90
C LEU A 16 -17.90 4.61 -4.12
N PHE A 17 -17.68 5.73 -4.81
CA PHE A 17 -17.84 7.06 -4.24
C PHE A 17 -18.13 8.08 -5.34
N GLU A 18 -18.88 9.12 -4.98
CA GLU A 18 -19.15 10.25 -5.87
C GLU A 18 -19.06 11.56 -5.11
N PHE A 19 -18.54 12.57 -5.78
CA PHE A 19 -18.44 13.91 -5.22
C PHE A 19 -18.64 14.98 -6.29
N GLU A 20 -19.33 16.04 -5.91
CA GLU A 20 -19.61 17.19 -6.79
C GLU A 20 -19.11 18.47 -6.13
N LYS A 21 -18.25 19.19 -6.83
CA LYS A 21 -17.83 20.55 -6.47
C LYS A 21 -17.49 21.38 -7.70
N GLU A 22 -17.23 22.67 -7.53
CA GLU A 22 -16.71 23.50 -8.61
C GLU A 22 -15.32 23.05 -9.03
N ASN A 23 -15.11 22.89 -10.34
CA ASN A 23 -13.85 22.43 -10.93
C ASN A 23 -13.33 21.11 -10.30
N ASN A 24 -14.23 20.19 -9.97
CA ASN A 24 -13.88 18.92 -9.34
C ASN A 24 -12.97 18.06 -10.22
N THR A 25 -12.06 17.33 -9.59
CA THR A 25 -11.14 16.37 -10.24
C THR A 25 -11.25 15.00 -9.56
N VAL A 26 -10.71 13.96 -10.21
CA VAL A 26 -10.59 12.62 -9.59
C VAL A 26 -9.79 12.71 -8.30
N LYS A 27 -8.69 13.47 -8.28
CA LYS A 27 -7.88 13.72 -7.09
C LYS A 27 -8.72 14.29 -5.94
N ASP A 28 -9.48 15.35 -6.20
CA ASP A 28 -10.32 15.98 -5.16
C ASP A 28 -11.37 15.00 -4.62
N THR A 29 -11.92 14.18 -5.51
CA THR A 29 -12.92 13.16 -5.16
C THR A 29 -12.30 12.04 -4.31
N VAL A 30 -11.06 11.61 -4.61
CA VAL A 30 -10.33 10.64 -3.79
C VAL A 30 -10.00 11.20 -2.41
N VAL A 31 -9.55 12.45 -2.33
CA VAL A 31 -9.28 13.12 -1.05
C VAL A 31 -10.55 13.20 -0.21
N GLU A 32 -11.67 13.60 -0.80
CA GLU A 32 -12.96 13.68 -0.11
C GLU A 32 -13.46 12.31 0.34
N ALA A 33 -13.29 11.27 -0.50
CA ALA A 33 -13.62 9.89 -0.17
C ALA A 33 -12.82 9.43 1.06
N ASN A 34 -11.52 9.72 1.09
CA ASN A 34 -10.64 9.39 2.22
C ASN A 34 -11.06 10.11 3.50
N LEU A 35 -11.34 11.42 3.43
CA LEU A 35 -11.83 12.20 4.58
C LEU A 35 -13.14 11.66 5.15
N ARG A 36 -13.99 11.08 4.32
CA ARG A 36 -15.27 10.45 4.73
C ARG A 36 -15.14 8.98 5.10
N GLY A 37 -13.93 8.42 5.07
CA GLY A 37 -13.68 7.00 5.36
C GLY A 37 -14.32 6.05 4.36
N ALA A 38 -14.48 6.47 3.10
CA ALA A 38 -15.07 5.64 2.06
C ALA A 38 -14.11 4.48 1.71
N ASP A 39 -14.69 3.31 1.48
CA ASP A 39 -13.94 2.13 1.03
C ASP A 39 -13.70 2.22 -0.48
N LEU A 40 -12.46 2.48 -0.87
CA LEU A 40 -12.04 2.55 -2.25
C LEU A 40 -11.36 1.24 -2.75
N ARG A 41 -11.62 0.10 -2.10
CA ARG A 41 -11.09 -1.19 -2.57
C ARG A 41 -11.57 -1.49 -3.99
N GLY A 42 -10.61 -1.85 -4.85
CA GLY A 42 -10.90 -2.09 -6.26
C GLY A 42 -11.31 -0.82 -7.04
N ALA A 43 -10.99 0.37 -6.53
CA ALA A 43 -11.23 1.60 -7.25
C ALA A 43 -10.46 1.65 -8.57
N ASP A 44 -11.12 2.04 -9.65
CA ASP A 44 -10.47 2.34 -10.93
C ASP A 44 -9.87 3.75 -10.89
N LEU A 45 -8.63 3.83 -10.46
CA LEU A 45 -7.86 5.07 -10.42
C LEU A 45 -6.80 5.11 -11.54
N ARG A 46 -6.93 4.23 -12.54
CA ARG A 46 -6.00 4.16 -13.67
C ARG A 46 -5.98 5.49 -14.42
N GLY A 47 -4.76 6.01 -14.63
CA GLY A 47 -4.56 7.29 -15.32
C GLY A 47 -4.95 8.53 -14.51
N ALA A 48 -5.42 8.38 -13.28
CA ALA A 48 -5.73 9.52 -12.42
C ALA A 48 -4.44 10.24 -12.01
N ASN A 49 -4.42 11.56 -12.14
CA ASN A 49 -3.34 12.36 -11.57
C ASN A 49 -3.60 12.58 -10.08
N LEU A 50 -3.04 11.74 -9.23
CA LEU A 50 -3.16 11.81 -7.78
C LEU A 50 -1.98 12.56 -7.12
N ARG A 51 -1.11 13.22 -7.90
CA ARG A 51 0.05 13.95 -7.40
C ARG A 51 -0.38 14.95 -6.32
N GLY A 52 0.24 14.83 -5.14
CA GLY A 52 -0.08 15.65 -3.98
C GLY A 52 -1.48 15.38 -3.38
N ALA A 53 -2.14 14.26 -3.72
CA ALA A 53 -3.29 13.79 -2.94
C ALA A 53 -2.79 13.25 -1.60
N ASP A 54 -3.53 13.55 -0.54
CA ASP A 54 -3.35 12.85 0.72
C ASP A 54 -4.03 11.48 0.62
N LEU A 55 -3.22 10.43 0.58
CA LEU A 55 -3.67 9.04 0.53
C LEU A 55 -3.44 8.31 1.86
N TYR A 56 -3.20 9.05 2.92
CA TYR A 56 -3.06 8.49 4.25
C TYR A 56 -4.30 7.67 4.61
N SER A 57 -4.08 6.43 5.04
CA SER A 57 -5.14 5.45 5.34
C SER A 57 -6.07 5.11 4.16
N ALA A 58 -5.76 5.53 2.94
CA ALA A 58 -6.55 5.17 1.77
C ALA A 58 -6.42 3.68 1.48
N ASN A 59 -7.54 3.00 1.28
CA ASN A 59 -7.53 1.62 0.79
C ASN A 59 -7.49 1.64 -0.75
N LEU A 60 -6.33 1.36 -1.29
CA LEU A 60 -6.06 1.36 -2.74
C LEU A 60 -5.94 -0.07 -3.30
N TYR A 61 -6.52 -1.07 -2.61
CA TYR A 61 -6.44 -2.46 -3.07
C TYR A 61 -6.93 -2.61 -4.51
N GLY A 62 -6.10 -3.22 -5.35
CA GLY A 62 -6.35 -3.35 -6.79
C GLY A 62 -6.08 -2.07 -7.60
N ALA A 63 -5.62 -0.98 -6.98
CA ALA A 63 -5.11 0.17 -7.71
C ALA A 63 -3.77 -0.17 -8.38
N ASP A 64 -3.52 0.49 -9.52
CA ASP A 64 -2.27 0.34 -10.26
C ASP A 64 -1.16 1.15 -9.56
N LEU A 65 -0.20 0.45 -8.97
CA LEU A 65 0.91 1.06 -8.23
C LEU A 65 1.72 2.04 -9.09
N TYR A 66 1.86 1.76 -10.40
CA TYR A 66 2.60 2.62 -11.32
C TYR A 66 1.95 3.98 -11.54
N LYS A 67 0.67 4.11 -11.19
CA LYS A 67 -0.12 5.35 -11.34
C LYS A 67 -0.32 6.09 -10.03
N LEU A 68 0.17 5.54 -8.91
CA LEU A 68 0.18 6.24 -7.64
C LEU A 68 1.21 7.37 -7.62
N PRO A 69 1.00 8.40 -6.80
CA PRO A 69 1.99 9.46 -6.64
C PRO A 69 3.33 8.89 -6.19
N VAL A 70 4.41 9.24 -6.90
CA VAL A 70 5.76 8.79 -6.54
C VAL A 70 6.11 9.20 -5.10
N ASP A 71 5.68 10.38 -4.66
CA ASP A 71 5.90 10.85 -3.30
C ASP A 71 5.21 9.97 -2.26
N PHE A 72 3.99 9.48 -2.54
CA PHE A 72 3.28 8.52 -1.69
C PHE A 72 4.07 7.21 -1.56
N ILE A 73 4.49 6.62 -2.69
CA ILE A 73 5.27 5.38 -2.70
C ILE A 73 6.60 5.57 -1.95
N ASN A 74 7.30 6.69 -2.18
CA ASN A 74 8.56 6.98 -1.51
C ASN A 74 8.38 7.15 0.00
N GLN A 75 7.29 7.77 0.44
CA GLN A 75 6.99 7.93 1.86
C GLN A 75 6.69 6.58 2.50
N CYS A 76 5.83 5.76 1.88
CA CYS A 76 5.55 4.39 2.32
C CYS A 76 6.85 3.56 2.41
N SER A 77 7.68 3.63 1.37
CA SER A 77 8.95 2.90 1.31
C SER A 77 9.91 3.30 2.43
N ARG A 78 10.02 4.62 2.75
CA ARG A 78 10.85 5.08 3.87
C ARG A 78 10.37 4.54 5.21
N ASP A 79 9.06 4.57 5.45
CA ASP A 79 8.48 4.04 6.68
C ASP A 79 8.69 2.52 6.79
N ILE A 80 8.46 1.78 5.71
CA ILE A 80 8.71 0.33 5.68
C ILE A 80 10.19 0.03 5.92
N LEU A 81 11.11 0.70 5.20
CA LEU A 81 12.56 0.50 5.37
C LEU A 81 13.00 0.82 6.79
N PHE A 82 12.47 1.89 7.42
CA PHE A 82 12.76 2.22 8.80
C PHE A 82 12.33 1.09 9.74
N ILE A 83 11.10 0.60 9.62
CA ILE A 83 10.57 -0.51 10.43
C ILE A 83 11.41 -1.76 10.24
N LEU A 84 11.68 -2.17 9.00
CA LEU A 84 12.48 -3.37 8.69
C LEU A 84 13.92 -3.24 9.20
N SER A 85 14.49 -2.04 9.19
CA SER A 85 15.83 -1.78 9.72
C SER A 85 15.91 -1.92 11.23
N CYS A 86 14.82 -1.60 11.95
CA CYS A 86 14.70 -1.81 13.39
C CYS A 86 14.49 -3.28 13.75
N LEU A 87 13.85 -4.05 12.87
CA LEU A 87 13.36 -5.41 13.12
C LEU A 87 14.02 -6.43 12.17
N LYS A 88 15.34 -6.35 12.01
CA LYS A 88 16.07 -7.19 11.04
C LYS A 88 15.93 -8.69 11.29
N ASN A 89 15.76 -9.11 12.54
CA ASN A 89 15.61 -10.53 12.89
C ASN A 89 14.25 -11.09 12.45
N GLU A 90 13.25 -10.24 12.32
CA GLU A 90 11.89 -10.58 11.94
C GLU A 90 11.67 -10.53 10.42
N VAL A 91 12.59 -9.88 9.68
CA VAL A 91 12.52 -9.76 8.21
C VAL A 91 12.41 -11.11 7.49
N PRO A 92 13.16 -12.18 7.86
CA PRO A 92 13.05 -13.48 7.20
C PRO A 92 11.65 -14.10 7.33
N TYR A 93 10.97 -13.86 8.47
CA TYR A 93 9.61 -14.33 8.66
C TYR A 93 8.62 -13.57 7.76
N LEU A 94 8.70 -12.23 7.71
CA LEU A 94 7.88 -11.43 6.80
C LEU A 94 8.07 -11.85 5.35
N LYS A 95 9.33 -12.03 4.93
CA LYS A 95 9.67 -12.51 3.58
C LYS A 95 8.99 -13.83 3.25
N LYS A 96 9.06 -14.80 4.17
CA LYS A 96 8.38 -16.08 4.04
C LYS A 96 6.86 -15.90 3.90
N MET A 97 6.25 -15.07 4.74
CA MET A 97 4.79 -14.84 4.72
C MET A 97 4.32 -14.20 3.40
N LEU A 98 5.11 -13.27 2.84
CA LEU A 98 4.81 -12.68 1.53
C LEU A 98 4.89 -13.72 0.40
N ILE A 99 5.93 -14.55 0.38
CA ILE A 99 6.11 -15.61 -0.64
C ILE A 99 4.96 -16.64 -0.56
N GLU A 100 4.52 -16.98 0.65
CA GLU A 100 3.45 -17.95 0.89
C GLU A 100 2.04 -17.35 0.73
N GLY A 101 1.92 -16.06 0.42
CA GLY A 101 0.64 -15.35 0.31
C GLY A 101 -0.16 -15.34 1.63
N LYS A 102 0.53 -15.27 2.76
CA LYS A 102 -0.06 -15.31 4.11
C LYS A 102 -0.19 -13.95 4.77
N VAL A 103 0.26 -12.88 4.12
CA VAL A 103 0.05 -11.52 4.61
C VAL A 103 -1.37 -11.07 4.29
N ASP A 104 -2.03 -10.44 5.25
CA ASP A 104 -3.30 -9.75 5.04
C ASP A 104 -3.29 -8.40 5.76
N GLY A 105 -2.98 -7.35 5.03
CA GLY A 105 -2.89 -5.99 5.55
C GLY A 105 -4.19 -5.44 6.14
N SER A 106 -5.33 -6.09 5.90
CA SER A 106 -6.62 -5.69 6.50
C SER A 106 -6.81 -6.20 7.93
N GLN A 107 -5.93 -7.08 8.39
CA GLN A 107 -6.00 -7.69 9.71
C GLN A 107 -4.89 -7.12 10.60
N TYR A 108 -5.23 -6.68 11.80
CA TYR A 108 -4.25 -6.17 12.77
C TYR A 108 -3.68 -7.27 13.68
N GLU A 109 -4.39 -8.39 13.82
CA GLU A 109 -4.04 -9.51 14.71
C GLU A 109 -4.33 -10.84 14.02
N GLY A 110 -3.64 -11.91 14.46
CA GLY A 110 -3.82 -13.27 13.96
C GLY A 110 -2.64 -13.75 13.11
N ASP A 111 -2.80 -14.93 12.50
CA ASP A 111 -1.75 -15.59 11.70
C ASP A 111 -1.47 -14.84 10.38
N CYS A 112 -2.44 -14.06 9.91
CA CYS A 112 -2.33 -13.19 8.74
C CYS A 112 -2.56 -11.77 9.24
N ALA A 113 -1.55 -10.90 9.20
CA ALA A 113 -1.61 -9.58 9.81
C ALA A 113 -1.02 -8.49 8.90
N CYS A 114 -1.25 -7.23 9.26
CA CYS A 114 -0.57 -6.07 8.68
C CYS A 114 0.96 -6.16 8.84
N LEU A 115 1.70 -5.15 8.43
CA LEU A 115 3.17 -5.14 8.51
C LEU A 115 3.67 -5.47 9.92
N ILE A 116 3.26 -4.67 10.91
CA ILE A 116 3.70 -4.82 12.30
C ILE A 116 3.21 -6.14 12.91
N GLY A 117 1.95 -6.51 12.65
CA GLY A 117 1.40 -7.77 13.11
C GLY A 117 2.15 -8.98 12.54
N THR A 118 2.48 -8.97 11.26
CA THR A 118 3.27 -10.04 10.63
C THR A 118 4.67 -10.13 11.22
N LEU A 119 5.36 -8.99 11.41
CA LEU A 119 6.67 -8.96 12.06
C LEU A 119 6.61 -9.46 13.52
N ALA A 120 5.54 -9.09 14.24
CA ALA A 120 5.33 -9.55 15.62
C ALA A 120 5.13 -11.07 15.76
N ASN A 121 4.52 -11.69 14.76
CA ASN A 121 4.35 -13.15 14.71
C ASN A 121 5.67 -13.90 14.46
N GLY A 122 6.70 -13.21 13.94
CA GLY A 122 7.99 -13.80 13.64
C GLY A 122 8.83 -14.15 14.86
N ASP A 123 8.91 -13.27 15.84
CA ASP A 123 9.67 -13.50 17.09
C ASP A 123 9.33 -12.47 18.19
N GLY A 124 8.64 -12.91 19.21
CA GLY A 124 8.51 -12.19 20.48
C GLY A 124 7.27 -11.33 20.67
N GLY A 125 6.33 -11.35 19.74
CA GLY A 125 5.01 -10.72 19.90
C GLY A 125 5.01 -9.19 19.75
N LEU A 126 3.79 -8.64 19.69
CA LEU A 126 3.54 -7.24 19.37
C LEU A 126 4.19 -6.26 20.37
N GLU A 127 4.22 -6.61 21.66
CA GLU A 127 4.80 -5.74 22.69
C GLU A 127 6.31 -5.53 22.49
N LYS A 128 7.04 -6.59 22.15
CA LYS A 128 8.49 -6.53 21.85
C LYS A 128 8.74 -5.69 20.61
N VAL A 129 7.99 -5.93 19.54
CA VAL A 129 8.12 -5.20 18.28
C VAL A 129 7.87 -3.71 18.49
N CYS A 130 6.77 -3.34 19.15
CA CYS A 130 6.46 -1.93 19.44
C CYS A 130 7.52 -1.24 20.29
N LYS A 131 8.14 -1.94 21.25
CA LYS A 131 9.25 -1.40 22.07
C LYS A 131 10.55 -1.22 21.27
N THR A 132 10.74 -2.02 20.24
CA THR A 132 11.97 -1.99 19.40
C THR A 132 11.95 -0.84 18.41
N ILE A 133 10.78 -0.45 17.93
CA ILE A 133 10.65 0.64 16.95
C ILE A 133 10.57 1.98 17.72
N PRO A 134 11.55 2.90 17.52
CA PRO A 134 11.52 4.20 18.19
C PRO A 134 10.24 4.97 17.87
N PHE A 135 9.63 5.57 18.90
CA PHE A 135 8.42 6.39 18.79
C PHE A 135 7.18 5.68 18.23
N TYR A 136 7.17 4.36 18.18
CA TYR A 136 6.00 3.60 17.76
C TYR A 136 5.03 3.39 18.91
N GLU A 137 3.78 3.78 18.72
CA GLU A 137 2.68 3.50 19.65
C GLU A 137 1.70 2.50 19.00
N LYS A 138 1.16 1.56 19.81
CA LYS A 138 0.17 0.59 19.31
C LYS A 138 -1.05 1.32 18.73
N GLY A 139 -1.39 0.98 17.48
CA GLY A 139 -2.49 1.61 16.75
C GLY A 139 -2.11 2.88 16.01
N MET A 140 -0.84 3.30 16.06
CA MET A 140 -0.34 4.39 15.24
C MET A 140 -0.33 3.95 13.79
N GLN A 141 -1.15 4.59 12.97
CA GLN A 141 -1.11 4.39 11.53
C GLN A 141 0.12 5.12 10.97
N ASN A 142 0.92 4.42 10.21
CA ASN A 142 2.03 4.96 9.44
C ASN A 142 1.81 4.63 7.95
N MET A 143 2.60 5.27 7.09
CA MET A 143 2.44 5.06 5.64
C MET A 143 2.81 3.63 5.22
N GLY A 144 3.67 2.96 5.96
CA GLY A 144 3.98 1.54 5.74
C GLY A 144 2.76 0.65 5.95
N GLU A 145 1.99 0.87 7.01
CA GLU A 145 0.74 0.14 7.24
C GLU A 145 -0.31 0.47 6.17
N THR A 146 -0.44 1.74 5.77
CA THR A 146 -1.30 2.14 4.66
C THR A 146 -0.94 1.40 3.37
N PHE A 147 0.35 1.20 3.11
CA PHE A 147 0.82 0.42 1.96
C PHE A 147 0.39 -1.05 2.06
N PHE A 148 0.52 -1.65 3.26
CA PHE A 148 0.16 -3.04 3.51
C PHE A 148 -1.34 -3.30 3.41
N LEU A 149 -2.22 -2.31 3.58
CA LEU A 149 -3.66 -2.45 3.32
C LEU A 149 -3.97 -2.96 1.90
N ASN A 150 -3.02 -2.89 0.97
CA ASN A 150 -3.16 -3.31 -0.41
C ASN A 150 -2.62 -4.72 -0.68
N ILE A 151 -2.24 -5.45 0.36
CA ILE A 151 -1.83 -6.87 0.30
C ILE A 151 -2.89 -7.68 1.04
N ARG A 152 -3.42 -8.71 0.39
CA ARG A 152 -4.44 -9.60 0.94
C ARG A 152 -3.92 -11.04 1.00
N LYS A 153 -4.59 -11.86 1.79
CA LYS A 153 -4.31 -13.30 1.81
C LYS A 153 -4.44 -13.89 0.41
N GLY A 154 -3.39 -14.57 -0.04
CA GLY A 154 -3.26 -15.11 -1.40
C GLY A 154 -2.41 -14.24 -2.33
N ASP A 155 -2.11 -12.99 -1.93
CA ASP A 155 -1.21 -12.13 -2.69
C ASP A 155 0.25 -12.53 -2.45
N THR A 156 0.99 -12.75 -3.53
CA THR A 156 2.42 -13.04 -3.54
C THR A 156 3.17 -11.98 -4.36
N PRO A 157 4.50 -11.93 -4.28
CA PRO A 157 5.28 -11.01 -5.12
C PRO A 157 5.11 -11.22 -6.63
N GLU A 158 4.59 -12.39 -7.07
CA GLU A 158 4.37 -12.68 -8.47
C GLU A 158 3.01 -12.16 -8.99
N ASN A 159 2.01 -12.01 -8.12
CA ASN A 159 0.66 -11.63 -8.52
C ASN A 159 0.15 -10.30 -7.95
N ASN A 160 0.93 -9.67 -7.06
CA ASN A 160 0.56 -8.39 -6.43
C ASN A 160 1.76 -7.43 -6.41
N GLU A 161 1.60 -6.26 -7.01
CA GLU A 161 2.66 -5.25 -7.15
C GLU A 161 3.12 -4.68 -5.81
N PHE A 162 2.22 -4.57 -4.82
CA PHE A 162 2.57 -4.10 -3.47
C PHE A 162 3.44 -5.13 -2.76
N SER A 163 3.11 -6.42 -2.85
CA SER A 163 3.95 -7.51 -2.33
C SER A 163 5.32 -7.53 -3.01
N ALA A 164 5.37 -7.37 -4.34
CA ALA A 164 6.62 -7.28 -5.10
C ALA A 164 7.48 -6.09 -4.68
N HIS A 165 6.85 -4.94 -4.41
CA HIS A 165 7.56 -3.76 -3.91
C HIS A 165 8.18 -4.00 -2.53
N VAL A 166 7.42 -4.57 -1.59
CA VAL A 166 7.93 -4.91 -0.25
C VAL A 166 9.10 -5.88 -0.33
N MET A 167 9.06 -6.87 -1.24
CA MET A 167 10.18 -7.79 -1.46
C MET A 167 11.46 -7.06 -1.87
N LYS A 168 11.38 -6.03 -2.73
CA LYS A 168 12.54 -5.20 -3.08
C LYS A 168 13.09 -4.43 -1.86
N LEU A 169 12.22 -3.91 -1.00
CA LEU A 169 12.63 -3.23 0.24
C LEU A 169 13.31 -4.21 1.22
N ILE A 170 12.80 -5.42 1.34
CA ILE A 170 13.43 -6.49 2.12
C ILE A 170 14.84 -6.78 1.60
N GLU A 171 15.01 -6.94 0.28
CA GLU A 171 16.31 -7.18 -0.34
C GLU A 171 17.31 -6.04 -0.05
N MET A 172 16.86 -4.79 -0.05
CA MET A 172 17.69 -3.65 0.34
C MET A 172 18.19 -3.78 1.78
N VAL A 173 17.32 -4.18 2.71
CA VAL A 173 17.69 -4.36 4.12
C VAL A 173 18.66 -5.54 4.30
N GLU A 174 18.38 -6.67 3.62
CA GLU A 174 19.24 -7.87 3.70
C GLU A 174 20.63 -7.65 3.11
N THR A 175 20.71 -6.94 1.99
CA THR A 175 22.00 -6.74 1.27
C THR A 175 22.75 -5.47 1.67
N GLY A 176 22.06 -4.53 2.31
CA GLY A 176 22.58 -3.18 2.59
C GLY A 176 22.76 -2.31 1.34
N LYS A 177 22.27 -2.76 0.19
CA LYS A 177 22.34 -2.00 -1.07
C LYS A 177 21.08 -1.17 -1.26
N MET A 178 21.26 0.12 -1.43
CA MET A 178 20.15 1.02 -1.79
C MET A 178 19.99 1.03 -3.31
N TYR A 179 18.78 0.69 -3.76
CA TYR A 179 18.40 0.79 -5.18
C TYR A 179 17.39 1.92 -5.34
N THR A 180 17.46 2.62 -6.47
CA THR A 180 16.34 3.43 -6.89
C THR A 180 15.28 2.50 -7.47
N ILE A 181 14.12 2.42 -6.83
CA ILE A 181 13.00 1.67 -7.37
C ILE A 181 12.33 2.58 -8.42
N THR A 182 12.60 2.31 -9.68
CA THR A 182 11.93 2.97 -10.80
C THR A 182 10.71 2.14 -11.20
N TYR A 183 9.57 2.81 -11.34
CA TYR A 183 8.37 2.23 -11.92
C TYR A 183 8.31 2.68 -13.37
N GLU A 184 8.73 1.80 -14.28
CA GLU A 184 8.51 2.00 -15.72
C GLU A 184 7.12 1.46 -16.07
N GLU A 185 6.36 2.25 -16.84
CA GLU A 185 5.10 1.73 -17.40
C GLU A 185 5.42 0.44 -18.19
N PRO A 186 4.68 -0.66 -17.95
CA PRO A 186 4.84 -1.84 -18.78
C PRO A 186 4.65 -1.41 -20.24
N ASN A 187 5.66 -1.67 -21.06
CA ASN A 187 5.66 -1.35 -22.50
C ASN A 187 4.29 -1.69 -23.09
N LYS A 188 3.53 -0.68 -23.50
CA LYS A 188 2.39 -0.88 -24.38
C LYS A 188 2.94 -1.59 -25.63
N LYS A 189 2.84 -2.92 -25.66
CA LYS A 189 2.99 -3.65 -26.90
C LYS A 189 2.02 -2.98 -27.87
N ASN A 190 2.60 -2.42 -28.92
CA ASN A 190 1.88 -1.81 -30.04
C ASN A 190 0.67 -2.67 -30.40
N ASP A 191 -0.50 -2.24 -29.98
CA ASP A 191 -1.76 -2.77 -30.50
C ASP A 191 -2.03 -2.02 -31.81
N THR A 192 -1.25 -2.39 -32.81
CA THR A 192 -1.56 -2.11 -34.20
C THR A 192 -2.52 -3.20 -34.67
N ARG A 193 -3.83 -2.93 -34.54
CA ARG A 193 -4.85 -3.51 -35.42
C ARG A 193 -5.98 -2.50 -35.60
#